data_06845d10d45b299aa3343805356a594d
#
_entry.id   06845d10d45b299aa3343805356a594d
#
_cell.length_a   1.000
_cell.length_b   1.000
_cell.length_c   1.000
_cell.angle_alpha   90.00
_cell.angle_beta   90.00
_cell.angle_gamma   90.00
#
_symmetry.space_group_name_H-M   'P 1'
#
loop_
_entity.id
_entity.type
_entity.pdbx_description
1 polymer ?
#
loop_
_entity_poly.entity_id
_entity_poly.type
_entity_poly.pdbx_seq_one_letter_code
_entity_poly.pdbx_strand_id
1 'polypeptide(L)'
;MEKCLTFSFSLLLAVLVVLVSLRPSTARPQTESTQPPFPPTGKLVDVGGWRLHLNCTGEARALQPTVVLEAGKGDFSVEWSLVQPGVAKFARVCSYDRAGDGWSELGPHPRTMHQLVYELHTLLERAGVKPPFALVGHSYGGWLIRLYASTYPAEVAGMVLVEAGADNPLRMMPDGKLVRSSDLASGRSIPEVKRSGPLRVSDIPPGALTQMKAGLQQASANANEAPRNKLPPDAQRMRTWVLAQLGHVAGAVNPFENEELAGLRAERAKNQYPFGDKPLIVLTRGLSEDEGPDSKALEVEHRRDHSKLAEMSRNGKLIVATKSGHHVQLDEPELVIKAIQDVLAAVRK
;
A
#
# COMPACT_ATOMS: atom_id res chain seq x y z
N MET A 1 -50.65 -19.93 64.52
CA MET A 1 -49.65 -19.10 65.19
C MET A 1 -48.85 -18.47 64.05
N GLU A 2 -49.39 -17.44 63.56
CA GLU A 2 -49.01 -16.02 63.60
C GLU A 2 -47.50 -15.79 63.49
N LYS A 3 -47.06 -15.26 62.39
CA LYS A 3 -46.18 -14.09 62.33
C LYS A 3 -46.47 -13.26 61.11
N CYS A 4 -46.85 -12.08 61.42
CA CYS A 4 -47.39 -11.01 60.67
C CYS A 4 -46.37 -10.34 59.72
N LEU A 5 -46.90 -9.89 58.62
CA LEU A 5 -46.41 -8.88 57.69
C LEU A 5 -45.76 -7.67 58.36
N THR A 6 -44.60 -7.26 57.86
CA THR A 6 -44.22 -5.87 57.66
C THR A 6 -43.20 -5.78 56.57
N PHE A 7 -43.65 -5.74 55.35
CA PHE A 7 -42.85 -5.29 54.20
C PHE A 7 -43.70 -4.30 53.44
N SER A 8 -43.44 -3.06 53.61
CA SER A 8 -43.81 -2.07 52.58
C SER A 8 -43.30 -0.68 52.94
N PHE A 9 -42.85 0.06 51.97
CA PHE A 9 -42.67 1.52 51.92
C PHE A 9 -41.24 2.04 51.63
N SER A 10 -40.25 1.23 51.42
CA SER A 10 -38.93 1.80 51.06
C SER A 10 -38.44 1.52 49.63
N LEU A 11 -39.26 0.89 48.76
CA LEU A 11 -38.83 0.49 47.39
C LEU A 11 -39.40 1.37 46.26
N LEU A 12 -40.18 2.40 46.58
CA LEU A 12 -40.80 3.28 45.57
C LEU A 12 -40.07 4.61 45.36
N LEU A 13 -39.08 4.95 46.19
CA LEU A 13 -38.33 6.21 46.04
C LEU A 13 -36.96 6.04 45.29
N ALA A 14 -36.51 4.81 45.14
CA ALA A 14 -35.21 4.53 44.42
C ALA A 14 -35.34 4.39 42.92
N VAL A 15 -36.56 4.23 42.39
CA VAL A 15 -36.77 4.04 40.92
C VAL A 15 -36.97 5.39 40.20
N LEU A 16 -37.24 6.48 40.89
CA LEU A 16 -37.51 7.78 40.29
C LEU A 16 -36.25 8.64 40.09
N VAL A 17 -35.09 8.28 40.65
CA VAL A 17 -33.86 9.08 40.53
C VAL A 17 -32.94 8.56 39.43
N VAL A 18 -33.15 7.36 38.91
CA VAL A 18 -32.32 6.79 37.81
C VAL A 18 -32.82 7.16 36.39
N LEU A 19 -34.04 7.69 36.27
CA LEU A 19 -34.65 8.03 34.99
C LEU A 19 -34.35 9.46 34.50
N VAL A 20 -33.59 10.29 35.21
CA VAL A 20 -33.31 11.68 34.80
C VAL A 20 -31.90 11.88 34.21
N SER A 21 -31.06 10.86 34.17
CA SER A 21 -29.65 10.99 33.72
C SER A 21 -29.34 10.37 32.37
N LEU A 22 -30.28 9.72 31.70
CA LEU A 22 -30.10 9.29 30.31
C LEU A 22 -30.62 10.39 29.38
N ARG A 23 -29.92 11.51 29.34
CA ARG A 23 -30.00 12.37 28.15
C ARG A 23 -29.43 11.55 26.99
N PRO A 24 -30.20 11.31 25.92
CA PRO A 24 -29.58 10.79 24.73
C PRO A 24 -28.51 11.80 24.34
N SER A 25 -27.26 11.37 24.35
CA SER A 25 -26.19 12.12 23.70
C SER A 25 -26.57 12.22 22.25
N THR A 26 -27.11 13.38 21.86
CA THR A 26 -27.21 13.77 20.46
C THR A 26 -25.80 14.08 19.99
N ALA A 27 -24.92 13.07 19.98
CA ALA A 27 -23.77 13.11 19.10
C ALA A 27 -24.36 13.19 17.68
N ARG A 28 -24.41 14.39 17.14
CA ARG A 28 -24.58 14.58 15.71
C ARG A 28 -23.63 13.60 15.05
N PRO A 29 -24.10 12.77 14.09
CA PRO A 29 -23.16 12.05 13.25
C PRO A 29 -22.19 13.11 12.72
N GLN A 30 -20.91 12.99 13.04
CA GLN A 30 -19.90 13.80 12.39
C GLN A 30 -20.03 13.43 10.92
N THR A 31 -20.55 14.37 10.13
CA THR A 31 -20.51 14.26 8.68
C THR A 31 -19.05 14.13 8.35
N GLU A 32 -18.65 12.93 7.88
CA GLU A 32 -17.30 12.65 7.43
C GLU A 32 -16.89 13.81 6.52
N SER A 33 -15.83 14.50 6.88
CA SER A 33 -15.31 15.58 6.05
C SER A 33 -14.88 14.96 4.72
N THR A 34 -15.53 15.33 3.64
CA THR A 34 -15.16 14.90 2.29
C THR A 34 -13.88 15.58 1.79
N GLN A 35 -13.38 16.54 2.56
CA GLN A 35 -12.15 17.27 2.25
C GLN A 35 -10.97 16.72 3.06
N PRO A 36 -9.79 16.57 2.44
CA PRO A 36 -8.58 16.20 3.17
C PRO A 36 -8.27 17.22 4.27
N PRO A 37 -7.61 16.80 5.38
CA PRO A 37 -7.33 17.67 6.53
C PRO A 37 -6.41 18.85 6.19
N PHE A 38 -5.70 18.77 5.06
CA PHE A 38 -4.83 19.82 4.52
C PHE A 38 -4.61 19.63 3.01
N PRO A 39 -4.20 20.68 2.28
CA PRO A 39 -3.97 20.59 0.84
C PRO A 39 -2.79 19.67 0.50
N PRO A 40 -2.74 19.11 -0.73
CA PRO A 40 -1.63 18.27 -1.18
C PRO A 40 -0.30 19.04 -1.17
N THR A 41 0.76 18.38 -0.74
CA THR A 41 2.13 18.91 -0.76
C THR A 41 2.77 18.95 -2.14
N GLY A 42 2.19 18.25 -3.11
CA GLY A 42 2.64 18.17 -4.49
C GLY A 42 1.63 18.79 -5.46
N LYS A 43 1.44 18.14 -6.59
CA LYS A 43 0.48 18.56 -7.62
C LYS A 43 -0.47 17.43 -7.99
N LEU A 44 -1.67 17.80 -8.44
CA LEU A 44 -2.63 16.89 -9.05
C LEU A 44 -2.46 16.94 -10.57
N VAL A 45 -2.24 15.77 -11.19
CA VAL A 45 -1.98 15.64 -12.63
C VAL A 45 -3.09 14.79 -13.25
N ASP A 46 -3.75 15.31 -14.27
CA ASP A 46 -4.77 14.56 -15.01
C ASP A 46 -4.14 13.41 -15.82
N VAL A 47 -4.65 12.20 -15.64
CA VAL A 47 -4.15 10.98 -16.30
C VAL A 47 -5.14 10.36 -17.29
N GLY A 48 -6.25 11.03 -17.57
CA GLY A 48 -7.27 10.60 -18.53
C GLY A 48 -8.70 10.88 -18.06
N GLY A 49 -8.91 12.00 -17.35
CA GLY A 49 -10.18 12.43 -16.78
C GLY A 49 -10.31 12.18 -15.29
N TRP A 50 -9.25 11.76 -14.64
CA TRP A 50 -9.08 11.75 -13.17
C TRP A 50 -7.66 12.18 -12.83
N ARG A 51 -7.50 12.82 -11.68
CA ARG A 51 -6.21 13.40 -11.27
C ARG A 51 -5.54 12.57 -10.19
N LEU A 52 -4.24 12.34 -10.37
CA LEU A 52 -3.39 11.69 -9.38
C LEU A 52 -2.46 12.70 -8.74
N HIS A 53 -2.27 12.56 -7.44
CA HIS A 53 -1.31 13.33 -6.66
C HIS A 53 0.11 12.83 -6.93
N LEU A 54 1.04 13.77 -7.14
CA LEU A 54 2.47 13.53 -7.31
C LEU A 54 3.26 14.55 -6.51
N ASN A 55 4.12 14.09 -5.61
CA ASN A 55 5.00 14.93 -4.80
C ASN A 55 6.47 14.61 -5.11
N CYS A 56 7.11 15.49 -5.87
CA CYS A 56 8.54 15.36 -6.22
C CYS A 56 9.37 16.36 -5.43
N THR A 57 10.42 15.89 -4.78
CA THR A 57 11.39 16.68 -4.01
C THR A 57 12.82 16.36 -4.46
N GLY A 58 13.79 17.17 -4.02
CA GLY A 58 15.18 17.06 -4.47
C GLY A 58 15.39 17.56 -5.90
N GLU A 59 16.66 17.77 -6.25
CA GLU A 59 17.06 18.31 -7.54
C GLU A 59 17.28 17.22 -8.58
N ALA A 60 16.82 17.47 -9.82
CA ALA A 60 17.18 16.66 -10.95
C ALA A 60 18.64 16.89 -11.31
N ARG A 61 19.42 15.82 -11.47
CA ARG A 61 20.82 15.89 -11.86
C ARG A 61 21.00 15.22 -13.22
N ALA A 62 21.88 15.80 -14.02
CA ALA A 62 22.19 15.22 -15.33
C ALA A 62 22.65 13.76 -15.20
N LEU A 63 22.14 12.89 -16.06
CA LEU A 63 22.44 11.46 -16.13
C LEU A 63 22.10 10.64 -14.86
N GLN A 64 21.41 11.24 -13.89
CA GLN A 64 20.96 10.51 -12.69
C GLN A 64 19.47 10.18 -12.82
N PRO A 65 19.09 8.91 -12.61
CA PRO A 65 17.68 8.51 -12.59
C PRO A 65 16.89 9.27 -11.53
N THR A 66 15.64 9.63 -11.87
CA THR A 66 14.67 10.06 -10.84
C THR A 66 14.21 8.84 -10.06
N VAL A 67 14.20 8.93 -8.73
CA VAL A 67 13.67 7.89 -7.85
C VAL A 67 12.15 7.99 -7.82
N VAL A 68 11.43 6.88 -8.01
CA VAL A 68 9.97 6.81 -7.93
C VAL A 68 9.61 5.81 -6.82
N LEU A 69 8.83 6.27 -5.85
CA LEU A 69 8.43 5.53 -4.66
C LEU A 69 7.00 5.00 -4.82
N GLU A 70 6.86 3.67 -4.86
CA GLU A 70 5.60 2.94 -4.99
C GLU A 70 5.22 2.31 -3.65
N ALA A 71 4.06 2.71 -3.08
CA ALA A 71 3.61 2.27 -1.77
C ALA A 71 2.99 0.86 -1.78
N GLY A 72 2.82 0.28 -0.59
CA GLY A 72 2.14 -1.00 -0.37
C GLY A 72 0.63 -0.93 -0.69
N LYS A 73 -0.06 -2.06 -0.59
CA LYS A 73 -1.52 -2.13 -0.79
C LYS A 73 -2.24 -1.36 0.32
N GLY A 74 -3.08 -0.40 -0.08
CA GLY A 74 -3.77 0.48 0.86
C GLY A 74 -2.86 1.53 1.53
N ASP A 75 -1.59 1.60 1.14
CA ASP A 75 -0.68 2.66 1.54
C ASP A 75 -0.52 3.69 0.40
N PHE A 76 -0.03 4.88 0.72
CA PHE A 76 0.12 6.00 -0.22
C PHE A 76 1.35 6.86 0.13
N SER A 77 1.54 7.98 -0.53
CA SER A 77 2.78 8.78 -0.47
C SER A 77 3.30 9.08 0.93
N VAL A 78 2.44 9.23 1.93
CA VAL A 78 2.85 9.56 3.31
C VAL A 78 3.64 8.44 3.99
N GLU A 79 3.54 7.19 3.53
CA GLU A 79 4.36 6.08 4.04
C GLU A 79 5.86 6.27 3.79
N TRP A 80 6.21 7.14 2.86
CA TRP A 80 7.58 7.47 2.51
C TRP A 80 8.13 8.70 3.25
N SER A 81 7.37 9.26 4.21
CA SER A 81 7.75 10.50 4.93
C SER A 81 9.09 10.40 5.65
N LEU A 82 9.54 9.21 6.05
CA LEU A 82 10.83 9.00 6.69
C LEU A 82 11.97 8.74 5.70
N VAL A 83 11.66 8.37 4.45
CA VAL A 83 12.64 8.02 3.41
C VAL A 83 12.84 9.16 2.41
N GLN A 84 11.76 9.72 1.89
CA GLN A 84 11.80 10.71 0.81
C GLN A 84 12.69 11.92 1.12
N PRO A 85 12.64 12.54 2.33
CA PRO A 85 13.52 13.68 2.65
C PRO A 85 15.00 13.32 2.66
N GLY A 86 15.35 12.10 3.03
CA GLY A 86 16.73 11.59 2.99
C GLY A 86 17.24 11.44 1.56
N VAL A 87 16.42 10.84 0.68
CA VAL A 87 16.75 10.67 -0.74
C VAL A 87 16.85 12.02 -1.47
N ALA A 88 15.99 12.98 -1.12
CA ALA A 88 15.97 14.31 -1.72
C ALA A 88 17.29 15.08 -1.58
N LYS A 89 18.13 14.73 -0.60
CA LYS A 89 19.46 15.35 -0.38
C LYS A 89 20.45 15.02 -1.52
N PHE A 90 20.25 13.90 -2.23
CA PHE A 90 21.21 13.45 -3.25
C PHE A 90 20.60 13.10 -4.61
N ALA A 91 19.27 13.01 -4.74
CA ALA A 91 18.56 12.73 -5.97
C ALA A 91 17.19 13.37 -6.02
N ARG A 92 16.66 13.58 -7.23
CA ARG A 92 15.23 13.85 -7.39
C ARG A 92 14.43 12.59 -7.04
N VAL A 93 13.42 12.73 -6.20
CA VAL A 93 12.57 11.64 -5.73
C VAL A 93 11.11 12.05 -5.76
N CYS A 94 10.26 11.18 -6.27
CA CYS A 94 8.82 11.37 -6.38
C CYS A 94 8.07 10.24 -5.66
N SER A 95 7.16 10.59 -4.77
CA SER A 95 6.10 9.72 -4.28
C SER A 95 4.77 10.14 -4.91
N TYR A 96 3.81 9.24 -4.95
CA TYR A 96 2.50 9.53 -5.53
C TYR A 96 1.41 8.72 -4.83
N ASP A 97 0.16 9.08 -5.05
CA ASP A 97 -0.99 8.36 -4.56
C ASP A 97 -1.71 7.69 -5.73
N ARG A 98 -1.97 6.40 -5.62
CA ARG A 98 -2.80 5.68 -6.59
C ARG A 98 -4.22 6.22 -6.56
N ALA A 99 -4.95 6.04 -7.65
CA ALA A 99 -6.34 6.49 -7.73
C ALA A 99 -7.19 5.87 -6.61
N GLY A 100 -7.87 6.74 -5.86
CA GLY A 100 -8.65 6.42 -4.66
C GLY A 100 -7.87 6.55 -3.35
N ASP A 101 -6.55 6.71 -3.40
CA ASP A 101 -5.69 6.89 -2.22
C ASP A 101 -5.28 8.36 -2.04
N GLY A 102 -4.98 8.75 -0.82
CA GLY A 102 -4.42 10.05 -0.49
C GLY A 102 -5.23 11.22 -1.03
N TRP A 103 -4.58 12.06 -1.82
CA TRP A 103 -5.20 13.20 -2.51
C TRP A 103 -5.68 12.88 -3.93
N SER A 104 -5.49 11.63 -4.39
CA SER A 104 -5.86 11.22 -5.75
C SER A 104 -7.36 10.98 -5.89
N GLU A 105 -7.90 11.35 -7.05
CA GLU A 105 -9.28 11.05 -7.42
C GLU A 105 -9.47 9.55 -7.72
N LEU A 106 -10.72 9.10 -7.77
CA LEU A 106 -11.06 7.73 -8.15
C LEU A 106 -10.72 7.47 -9.63
N GLY A 107 -10.04 6.36 -9.89
CA GLY A 107 -9.78 5.88 -11.23
C GLY A 107 -10.80 4.84 -11.71
N PRO A 108 -10.66 4.36 -12.94
CA PRO A 108 -11.55 3.33 -13.50
C PRO A 108 -11.34 1.98 -12.83
N HIS A 109 -12.37 1.14 -12.88
CA HIS A 109 -12.35 -0.24 -12.42
C HIS A 109 -12.37 -1.24 -13.58
N PRO A 110 -11.85 -2.46 -13.35
CA PRO A 110 -11.19 -2.95 -12.13
C PRO A 110 -9.80 -2.36 -11.91
N ARG A 111 -9.34 -2.36 -10.66
CA ARG A 111 -8.02 -1.83 -10.26
C ARG A 111 -6.94 -2.90 -10.44
N THR A 112 -6.75 -3.38 -11.68
CA THR A 112 -5.70 -4.35 -12.02
C THR A 112 -4.30 -3.74 -11.87
N MET A 113 -3.27 -4.56 -11.67
CA MET A 113 -1.88 -4.09 -11.65
C MET A 113 -1.51 -3.41 -12.98
N HIS A 114 -2.02 -3.92 -14.11
CA HIS A 114 -1.82 -3.29 -15.42
C HIS A 114 -2.44 -1.89 -15.50
N GLN A 115 -3.64 -1.69 -14.90
CA GLN A 115 -4.27 -0.37 -14.80
C GLN A 115 -3.41 0.59 -13.97
N LEU A 116 -2.90 0.13 -12.82
CA LEU A 116 -2.06 0.94 -11.93
C LEU A 116 -0.73 1.32 -12.59
N VAL A 117 -0.10 0.38 -13.29
CA VAL A 117 1.16 0.63 -14.02
C VAL A 117 0.96 1.60 -15.18
N TYR A 118 -0.14 1.48 -15.93
CA TYR A 118 -0.50 2.45 -16.95
C TYR A 118 -0.70 3.86 -16.37
N GLU A 119 -1.40 3.96 -15.24
CA GLU A 119 -1.64 5.24 -14.56
C GLU A 119 -0.33 5.87 -14.06
N LEU A 120 0.57 5.09 -13.48
CA LEU A 120 1.89 5.59 -13.05
C LEU A 120 2.71 6.10 -14.25
N HIS A 121 2.77 5.33 -15.33
CA HIS A 121 3.47 5.75 -16.55
C HIS A 121 2.90 7.07 -17.10
N THR A 122 1.57 7.15 -17.25
CA THR A 122 0.88 8.35 -17.74
C THR A 122 1.08 9.54 -16.78
N LEU A 123 1.08 9.30 -15.46
CA LEU A 123 1.33 10.32 -14.44
C LEU A 123 2.73 10.93 -14.61
N LEU A 124 3.76 10.10 -14.71
CA LEU A 124 5.14 10.55 -14.86
C LEU A 124 5.33 11.32 -16.19
N GLU A 125 4.80 10.79 -17.28
CA GLU A 125 4.85 11.43 -18.59
C GLU A 125 4.19 12.81 -18.57
N ARG A 126 2.94 12.92 -18.13
CA ARG A 126 2.19 14.18 -18.10
C ARG A 126 2.70 15.16 -17.06
N ALA A 127 3.33 14.66 -16.01
CA ALA A 127 4.02 15.49 -15.02
C ALA A 127 5.35 16.06 -15.54
N GLY A 128 5.86 15.60 -16.70
CA GLY A 128 7.16 15.96 -17.25
C GLY A 128 8.33 15.35 -16.47
N VAL A 129 8.12 14.24 -15.74
CA VAL A 129 9.17 13.48 -15.09
C VAL A 129 9.74 12.50 -16.10
N LYS A 130 10.97 12.77 -16.54
CA LYS A 130 11.58 12.00 -17.64
C LYS A 130 12.34 10.79 -17.13
N PRO A 131 12.30 9.64 -17.85
CA PRO A 131 13.16 8.50 -17.57
C PRO A 131 14.64 8.84 -17.85
N PRO A 132 15.59 8.00 -17.40
CA PRO A 132 15.36 6.72 -16.72
C PRO A 132 14.98 6.88 -15.24
N PHE A 133 14.29 5.86 -14.70
CA PHE A 133 13.85 5.81 -13.29
C PHE A 133 14.61 4.77 -12.47
N ALA A 134 14.84 5.08 -11.19
CA ALA A 134 15.14 4.09 -10.17
C ALA A 134 13.84 3.83 -9.38
N LEU A 135 13.24 2.65 -9.56
CA LEU A 135 11.96 2.32 -8.95
C LEU A 135 12.14 1.70 -7.58
N VAL A 136 11.36 2.13 -6.59
CA VAL A 136 11.39 1.62 -5.22
C VAL A 136 9.97 1.19 -4.86
N GLY A 137 9.75 -0.09 -4.53
CA GLY A 137 8.41 -0.60 -4.25
C GLY A 137 8.34 -1.37 -2.94
N HIS A 138 7.41 -0.99 -2.08
CA HIS A 138 7.10 -1.69 -0.84
C HIS A 138 5.94 -2.67 -1.03
N SER A 139 6.09 -3.90 -0.52
CA SER A 139 4.99 -4.88 -0.47
C SER A 139 4.32 -5.09 -1.83
N TYR A 140 3.03 -4.78 -1.99
CA TYR A 140 2.29 -4.77 -3.25
C TYR A 140 2.95 -3.89 -4.33
N GLY A 141 3.52 -2.75 -3.92
CA GLY A 141 4.28 -1.88 -4.82
C GLY A 141 5.46 -2.58 -5.48
N GLY A 142 6.02 -3.60 -4.84
CA GLY A 142 7.06 -4.44 -5.43
C GLY A 142 6.58 -5.24 -6.64
N TRP A 143 5.30 -5.66 -6.69
CA TRP A 143 4.72 -6.26 -7.89
C TRP A 143 4.53 -5.21 -8.99
N LEU A 144 4.04 -4.03 -8.64
CA LEU A 144 3.77 -2.95 -9.59
C LEU A 144 5.04 -2.47 -10.28
N ILE A 145 6.13 -2.23 -9.54
CA ILE A 145 7.38 -1.78 -10.18
C ILE A 145 8.05 -2.86 -11.03
N ARG A 146 7.88 -4.14 -10.68
CA ARG A 146 8.35 -5.25 -11.51
C ARG A 146 7.53 -5.33 -12.81
N LEU A 147 6.21 -5.19 -12.73
CA LEU A 147 5.35 -5.12 -13.92
C LEU A 147 5.67 -3.88 -14.76
N TYR A 148 5.93 -2.74 -14.13
CA TYR A 148 6.38 -1.52 -14.82
C TYR A 148 7.68 -1.78 -15.59
N ALA A 149 8.69 -2.39 -14.94
CA ALA A 149 9.97 -2.69 -15.54
C ALA A 149 9.87 -3.70 -16.71
N SER A 150 8.90 -4.61 -16.66
CA SER A 150 8.63 -5.54 -17.77
C SER A 150 7.89 -4.87 -18.92
N THR A 151 7.00 -3.92 -18.63
CA THR A 151 6.19 -3.21 -19.62
C THR A 151 6.97 -2.08 -20.29
N TYR A 152 7.79 -1.35 -19.54
CA TYR A 152 8.59 -0.20 -19.99
C TYR A 152 10.08 -0.38 -19.67
N PRO A 153 10.75 -1.42 -20.19
CA PRO A 153 12.10 -1.80 -19.76
C PRO A 153 13.17 -0.74 -20.06
N ALA A 154 12.97 0.09 -21.08
CA ALA A 154 13.88 1.18 -21.45
C ALA A 154 13.84 2.36 -20.45
N GLU A 155 12.77 2.48 -19.68
CA GLU A 155 12.58 3.58 -18.73
C GLU A 155 13.19 3.29 -17.37
N VAL A 156 13.57 2.04 -17.07
CA VAL A 156 14.04 1.62 -15.75
C VAL A 156 15.54 1.37 -15.74
N ALA A 157 16.24 2.11 -14.91
CA ALA A 157 17.69 1.98 -14.71
C ALA A 157 18.07 1.03 -13.57
N GLY A 158 17.25 0.91 -12.53
CA GLY A 158 17.48 0.03 -11.40
C GLY A 158 16.29 -0.02 -10.46
N MET A 159 16.31 -0.92 -9.46
CA MET A 159 15.19 -1.12 -8.56
C MET A 159 15.62 -1.43 -7.13
N VAL A 160 14.76 -1.02 -6.17
CA VAL A 160 14.80 -1.46 -4.78
C VAL A 160 13.46 -2.09 -4.43
N LEU A 161 13.45 -3.35 -4.06
CA LEU A 161 12.28 -4.07 -3.56
C LEU A 161 12.32 -4.07 -2.03
N VAL A 162 11.38 -3.39 -1.40
CA VAL A 162 11.30 -3.24 0.06
C VAL A 162 10.22 -4.17 0.58
N GLU A 163 10.61 -5.27 1.20
CA GLU A 163 9.69 -6.30 1.73
C GLU A 163 8.61 -6.64 0.71
N ALA A 164 9.02 -6.83 -0.54
CA ALA A 164 8.14 -6.90 -1.70
C ALA A 164 7.40 -8.23 -1.79
N GLY A 165 6.19 -8.20 -2.35
CA GLY A 165 5.42 -9.41 -2.58
C GLY A 165 6.17 -10.45 -3.44
N ALA A 166 6.18 -11.70 -2.97
CA ALA A 166 6.76 -12.84 -3.68
C ALA A 166 5.95 -13.20 -4.95
N ASP A 167 6.55 -13.93 -5.89
CA ASP A 167 5.86 -14.35 -7.13
C ASP A 167 4.72 -15.33 -6.87
N ASN A 168 4.87 -16.16 -5.85
CA ASN A 168 3.87 -17.16 -5.46
C ASN A 168 3.75 -17.24 -3.94
N PRO A 169 3.26 -16.17 -3.29
CA PRO A 169 3.21 -16.12 -1.84
C PRO A 169 2.32 -17.23 -1.28
N LEU A 170 2.75 -17.80 -0.17
CA LEU A 170 1.94 -18.66 0.66
C LEU A 170 0.99 -17.77 1.47
N ARG A 171 -0.30 -18.09 1.44
CA ARG A 171 -1.34 -17.31 2.11
C ARG A 171 -2.06 -18.15 3.14
N MET A 172 -2.27 -17.61 4.33
CA MET A 172 -3.15 -18.18 5.33
C MET A 172 -4.60 -17.86 4.96
N MET A 173 -5.40 -18.90 4.78
CA MET A 173 -6.84 -18.77 4.50
C MET A 173 -7.62 -18.62 5.83
N PRO A 174 -8.86 -18.10 5.80
CA PRO A 174 -9.69 -17.96 7.00
C PRO A 174 -9.95 -19.28 7.76
N ASP A 175 -9.85 -20.43 7.09
CA ASP A 175 -9.97 -21.76 7.69
C ASP A 175 -8.64 -22.30 8.26
N GLY A 176 -7.60 -21.47 8.29
CA GLY A 176 -6.27 -21.84 8.79
C GLY A 176 -5.40 -22.60 7.79
N LYS A 177 -5.87 -22.86 6.56
CA LYS A 177 -5.06 -23.53 5.55
C LYS A 177 -4.07 -22.60 4.88
N LEU A 178 -2.87 -23.11 4.65
CA LEU A 178 -1.87 -22.45 3.81
C LEU A 178 -2.06 -22.82 2.34
N VAL A 179 -2.28 -21.81 1.50
CA VAL A 179 -2.54 -21.99 0.05
C VAL A 179 -1.61 -21.09 -0.75
N ARG A 180 -1.05 -21.61 -1.82
CA ARG A 180 -0.26 -20.81 -2.77
C ARG A 180 -1.17 -19.92 -3.62
N SER A 181 -0.74 -18.70 -3.91
CA SER A 181 -1.50 -17.82 -4.82
C SER A 181 -1.72 -18.43 -6.21
N SER A 182 -0.83 -19.34 -6.66
CA SER A 182 -1.04 -20.11 -7.89
C SER A 182 -2.33 -20.92 -7.89
N ASP A 183 -2.71 -21.46 -6.74
CA ASP A 183 -3.85 -22.38 -6.61
C ASP A 183 -5.17 -21.61 -6.49
N LEU A 184 -5.09 -20.28 -6.32
CA LEU A 184 -6.23 -19.38 -6.24
C LEU A 184 -6.56 -18.73 -7.60
N ALA A 185 -5.68 -18.84 -8.59
CA ALA A 185 -5.95 -18.29 -9.92
C ALA A 185 -7.02 -19.14 -10.63
N SER A 186 -8.09 -18.48 -11.09
CA SER A 186 -9.24 -19.12 -11.73
C SER A 186 -9.15 -19.13 -13.27
N GLY A 187 -8.07 -18.60 -13.84
CA GLY A 187 -7.86 -18.55 -15.29
C GLY A 187 -8.72 -17.51 -16.03
N ARG A 188 -9.31 -16.55 -15.29
CA ARG A 188 -10.07 -15.46 -15.90
C ARG A 188 -9.15 -14.56 -16.74
N SER A 189 -9.68 -14.05 -17.85
CA SER A 189 -8.98 -13.05 -18.64
C SER A 189 -8.87 -11.72 -17.89
N ILE A 190 -7.67 -11.17 -17.82
CA ILE A 190 -7.44 -9.84 -17.25
C ILE A 190 -8.02 -8.81 -18.23
N PRO A 191 -8.89 -7.88 -17.78
CA PRO A 191 -9.48 -6.89 -18.66
C PRO A 191 -8.41 -5.88 -19.15
N GLU A 192 -8.69 -5.30 -20.31
CA GLU A 192 -7.85 -4.25 -20.88
C GLU A 192 -7.81 -3.00 -20.02
N VAL A 193 -6.70 -2.29 -20.10
CA VAL A 193 -6.49 -1.01 -19.42
C VAL A 193 -7.49 0.04 -19.91
N LYS A 194 -8.21 0.66 -18.99
CA LYS A 194 -9.12 1.77 -19.28
C LYS A 194 -8.38 3.09 -19.22
N ARG A 195 -8.53 3.87 -20.26
CA ARG A 195 -7.84 5.17 -20.44
C ARG A 195 -8.71 6.38 -20.09
N SER A 196 -9.98 6.14 -19.79
CA SER A 196 -10.95 7.18 -19.43
C SER A 196 -12.10 6.58 -18.60
N GLY A 197 -12.91 7.43 -18.00
CA GLY A 197 -14.09 7.02 -17.26
C GLY A 197 -13.76 6.63 -15.81
N PRO A 198 -13.45 7.61 -14.93
CA PRO A 198 -13.26 7.34 -13.51
C PRO A 198 -14.54 6.75 -12.90
N LEU A 199 -14.36 5.89 -11.90
CA LEU A 199 -15.47 5.38 -11.09
C LEU A 199 -16.09 6.53 -10.28
N ARG A 200 -17.42 6.55 -10.21
CA ARG A 200 -18.15 7.39 -9.27
C ARG A 200 -18.63 6.54 -8.10
N VAL A 201 -18.67 7.11 -6.90
CA VAL A 201 -19.18 6.40 -5.72
C VAL A 201 -20.63 5.92 -5.95
N SER A 202 -21.42 6.65 -6.75
CA SER A 202 -22.77 6.26 -7.19
C SER A 202 -22.80 4.98 -8.03
N ASP A 203 -21.68 4.58 -8.62
CA ASP A 203 -21.61 3.39 -9.49
C ASP A 203 -21.34 2.12 -8.67
N ILE A 204 -21.07 2.24 -7.36
CA ILE A 204 -20.83 1.12 -6.45
C ILE A 204 -22.19 0.58 -5.97
N PRO A 205 -22.46 -0.72 -6.13
CA PRO A 205 -23.71 -1.32 -5.67
C PRO A 205 -23.94 -1.09 -4.16
N PRO A 206 -25.18 -0.78 -3.73
CA PRO A 206 -25.50 -0.46 -2.32
C PRO A 206 -25.05 -1.53 -1.32
N GLY A 207 -25.18 -2.82 -1.67
CA GLY A 207 -24.74 -3.92 -0.81
C GLY A 207 -23.22 -3.94 -0.60
N ALA A 208 -22.43 -3.65 -1.65
CA ALA A 208 -20.99 -3.52 -1.55
C ALA A 208 -20.59 -2.29 -0.70
N LEU A 209 -21.28 -1.16 -0.88
CA LEU A 209 -21.09 0.04 -0.05
C LEU A 209 -21.27 -0.23 1.44
N THR A 210 -22.28 -1.02 1.82
CA THR A 210 -22.55 -1.33 3.23
C THR A 210 -21.41 -2.17 3.83
N GLN A 211 -20.93 -3.18 3.11
CA GLN A 211 -19.79 -3.99 3.55
C GLN A 211 -18.51 -3.16 3.65
N MET A 212 -18.25 -2.30 2.67
CA MET A 212 -17.11 -1.40 2.69
C MET A 212 -17.13 -0.46 3.90
N LYS A 213 -18.28 0.15 4.20
CA LYS A 213 -18.44 1.05 5.35
C LYS A 213 -18.18 0.36 6.68
N ALA A 214 -18.57 -0.89 6.85
CA ALA A 214 -18.34 -1.63 8.10
C ALA A 214 -16.83 -1.78 8.42
N GLY A 215 -15.98 -1.96 7.41
CA GLY A 215 -14.52 -2.06 7.57
C GLY A 215 -13.81 -0.71 7.80
N LEU A 216 -14.38 0.39 7.31
CA LEU A 216 -13.73 1.71 7.35
C LEU A 216 -13.47 2.23 8.77
N GLN A 217 -14.43 2.05 9.66
CA GLN A 217 -14.30 2.52 11.05
C GLN A 217 -13.14 1.83 11.75
N GLN A 218 -13.02 0.52 11.59
CA GLN A 218 -11.92 -0.26 12.17
C GLN A 218 -10.58 0.11 11.54
N ALA A 219 -10.52 0.23 10.21
CA ALA A 219 -9.32 0.62 9.49
C ALA A 219 -8.83 2.02 9.90
N SER A 220 -9.75 2.98 10.03
CA SER A 220 -9.42 4.34 10.48
C SER A 220 -8.97 4.37 11.95
N ALA A 221 -9.60 3.58 12.84
CA ALA A 221 -9.20 3.50 14.23
C ALA A 221 -7.76 2.97 14.38
N ASN A 222 -7.37 2.00 13.56
CA ASN A 222 -6.06 1.35 13.61
C ASN A 222 -5.03 2.02 12.66
N ALA A 223 -5.37 3.15 12.07
CA ALA A 223 -4.57 3.81 11.02
C ALA A 223 -3.11 4.07 11.43
N ASN A 224 -2.87 4.30 12.71
CA ASN A 224 -1.58 4.72 13.26
C ASN A 224 -1.03 3.74 14.31
N GLU A 225 -1.46 2.49 14.29
CA GLU A 225 -0.81 1.44 15.07
C GLU A 225 0.65 1.23 14.63
N ALA A 226 1.45 0.64 15.51
CA ALA A 226 2.85 0.37 15.19
C ALA A 226 2.97 -0.50 13.91
N PRO A 227 3.97 -0.21 13.05
CA PRO A 227 5.00 0.82 13.17
C PRO A 227 4.59 2.22 12.64
N ARG A 228 3.37 2.43 12.19
CA ARG A 228 2.88 3.68 11.57
C ARG A 228 2.79 4.86 12.54
N ASN A 229 2.80 4.60 13.85
CA ASN A 229 2.96 5.61 14.88
C ASN A 229 4.31 6.36 14.83
N LYS A 230 5.29 5.87 14.04
CA LYS A 230 6.57 6.54 13.77
C LYS A 230 6.45 7.66 12.71
N LEU A 231 5.37 7.66 11.95
CA LEU A 231 5.13 8.69 10.93
C LEU A 231 4.96 10.08 11.58
N PRO A 232 5.30 11.17 10.87
CA PRO A 232 5.03 12.53 11.33
C PRO A 232 3.53 12.74 11.61
N PRO A 233 3.15 13.63 12.55
CA PRO A 233 1.76 13.85 12.95
C PRO A 233 0.82 14.16 11.79
N ASP A 234 1.27 14.93 10.79
CA ASP A 234 0.47 15.24 9.60
C ASP A 234 0.20 14.00 8.74
N ALA A 235 1.20 13.15 8.57
CA ALA A 235 1.06 11.88 7.87
C ALA A 235 0.07 10.95 8.59
N GLN A 236 0.13 10.90 9.92
CA GLN A 236 -0.81 10.12 10.73
C GLN A 236 -2.25 10.65 10.58
N ARG A 237 -2.45 11.97 10.63
CA ARG A 237 -3.78 12.59 10.41
C ARG A 237 -4.32 12.29 9.01
N MET A 238 -3.46 12.37 7.99
CA MET A 238 -3.85 12.05 6.63
C MET A 238 -4.24 10.59 6.47
N ARG A 239 -3.49 9.65 7.08
CA ARG A 239 -3.84 8.23 7.08
C ARG A 239 -5.21 7.98 7.70
N THR A 240 -5.47 8.54 8.89
CA THR A 240 -6.76 8.39 9.57
C THR A 240 -7.90 8.88 8.67
N TRP A 241 -7.72 10.01 7.99
CA TRP A 241 -8.74 10.55 7.08
C TRP A 241 -8.93 9.66 5.84
N VAL A 242 -7.85 9.24 5.17
CA VAL A 242 -7.91 8.41 3.96
C VAL A 242 -8.59 7.07 4.23
N LEU A 243 -8.21 6.39 5.32
CA LEU A 243 -8.77 5.10 5.68
C LEU A 243 -10.26 5.16 6.06
N ALA A 244 -10.79 6.33 6.35
CA ALA A 244 -12.22 6.55 6.53
C ALA A 244 -12.98 6.77 5.21
N GLN A 245 -12.28 6.92 4.07
CA GLN A 245 -12.94 7.23 2.78
C GLN A 245 -13.33 5.98 2.01
N LEU A 246 -14.53 5.97 1.46
CA LEU A 246 -15.00 4.90 0.56
C LEU A 246 -14.12 4.77 -0.70
N GLY A 247 -13.58 5.90 -1.17
CA GLY A 247 -12.68 5.94 -2.32
C GLY A 247 -11.44 5.07 -2.13
N HIS A 248 -10.85 5.11 -0.94
CA HIS A 248 -9.70 4.29 -0.57
C HIS A 248 -9.99 2.79 -0.71
N VAL A 249 -11.10 2.32 -0.15
CA VAL A 249 -11.48 0.89 -0.27
C VAL A 249 -11.73 0.51 -1.73
N ALA A 250 -12.45 1.37 -2.47
CA ALA A 250 -12.67 1.14 -3.89
C ALA A 250 -11.34 1.10 -4.68
N GLY A 251 -10.40 2.00 -4.38
CA GLY A 251 -9.08 2.06 -4.99
C GLY A 251 -8.21 0.82 -4.77
N ALA A 252 -8.43 0.08 -3.68
CA ALA A 252 -7.63 -1.09 -3.31
C ALA A 252 -8.13 -2.43 -3.89
N VAL A 253 -9.34 -2.48 -4.48
CA VAL A 253 -9.95 -3.75 -4.95
C VAL A 253 -9.42 -4.16 -6.31
N ASN A 254 -8.64 -5.25 -6.32
CA ASN A 254 -8.18 -5.93 -7.53
C ASN A 254 -8.69 -7.38 -7.57
N PRO A 255 -9.78 -7.68 -8.26
CA PRO A 255 -10.34 -9.04 -8.33
C PRO A 255 -9.55 -9.99 -9.24
N PHE A 256 -8.54 -9.51 -9.97
CA PHE A 256 -7.69 -10.27 -10.89
C PHE A 256 -6.26 -10.46 -10.38
N GLU A 257 -5.99 -10.16 -9.11
CA GLU A 257 -4.62 -10.20 -8.53
C GLU A 257 -3.94 -11.56 -8.73
N ASN A 258 -4.68 -12.67 -8.52
CA ASN A 258 -4.10 -14.01 -8.66
C ASN A 258 -3.78 -14.36 -10.13
N GLU A 259 -4.61 -13.91 -11.07
CA GLU A 259 -4.37 -14.04 -12.50
C GLU A 259 -3.16 -13.22 -12.96
N GLU A 260 -3.02 -12.00 -12.48
CA GLU A 260 -1.87 -11.16 -12.79
C GLU A 260 -0.58 -11.72 -12.20
N LEU A 261 -0.61 -12.24 -10.97
CA LEU A 261 0.52 -12.96 -10.39
C LEU A 261 0.88 -14.22 -11.18
N ALA A 262 -0.13 -14.94 -11.71
CA ALA A 262 0.14 -16.06 -12.62
C ALA A 262 0.85 -15.61 -13.89
N GLY A 263 0.47 -14.47 -14.45
CA GLY A 263 1.15 -13.85 -15.59
C GLY A 263 2.61 -13.49 -15.30
N LEU A 264 2.87 -12.82 -14.20
CA LEU A 264 4.24 -12.48 -13.76
C LEU A 264 5.13 -13.73 -13.59
N ARG A 265 4.58 -14.82 -13.02
CA ARG A 265 5.30 -16.11 -12.92
C ARG A 265 5.60 -16.71 -14.28
N ALA A 266 4.63 -16.68 -15.19
CA ALA A 266 4.80 -17.23 -16.53
C ALA A 266 5.88 -16.48 -17.32
N GLU A 267 5.95 -15.15 -17.20
CA GLU A 267 7.00 -14.35 -17.82
C GLU A 267 8.37 -14.66 -17.22
N ARG A 268 8.46 -14.79 -15.89
CA ARG A 268 9.70 -15.18 -15.22
C ARG A 268 10.17 -16.57 -15.64
N ALA A 269 9.29 -17.52 -15.83
CA ALA A 269 9.65 -18.87 -16.28
C ALA A 269 10.30 -18.88 -17.67
N LYS A 270 10.02 -17.87 -18.51
CA LYS A 270 10.65 -17.73 -19.84
C LYS A 270 12.03 -17.09 -19.79
N ASN A 271 12.33 -16.32 -18.75
CA ASN A 271 13.59 -15.59 -18.62
C ASN A 271 14.10 -15.61 -17.16
N GLN A 272 15.23 -16.25 -16.94
CA GLN A 272 15.87 -16.33 -15.63
C GLN A 272 16.23 -14.93 -15.07
N TYR A 273 16.66 -14.01 -15.94
CA TYR A 273 17.06 -12.65 -15.57
C TYR A 273 16.19 -11.61 -16.29
N PRO A 274 14.91 -11.47 -15.92
CA PRO A 274 14.00 -10.56 -16.61
C PRO A 274 14.47 -9.10 -16.58
N PHE A 275 15.29 -8.72 -15.62
CA PHE A 275 15.85 -7.38 -15.50
C PHE A 275 17.30 -7.26 -15.98
N GLY A 276 17.86 -8.32 -16.56
CA GLY A 276 19.20 -8.33 -17.15
C GLY A 276 20.30 -7.97 -16.13
N ASP A 277 21.06 -6.91 -16.44
CA ASP A 277 22.16 -6.43 -15.58
C ASP A 277 21.78 -5.18 -14.77
N LYS A 278 20.49 -4.80 -14.73
CA LYS A 278 20.05 -3.63 -13.95
C LYS A 278 20.32 -3.85 -12.47
N PRO A 279 20.88 -2.86 -11.74
CA PRO A 279 21.04 -2.95 -10.29
C PRO A 279 19.70 -3.23 -9.61
N LEU A 280 19.67 -4.25 -8.76
CA LEU A 280 18.51 -4.66 -7.99
C LEU A 280 18.91 -4.93 -6.55
N ILE A 281 18.28 -4.26 -5.59
CA ILE A 281 18.41 -4.56 -4.17
C ILE A 281 17.07 -5.00 -3.63
N VAL A 282 17.05 -6.14 -2.94
CA VAL A 282 15.89 -6.67 -2.22
C VAL A 282 16.17 -6.53 -0.74
N LEU A 283 15.33 -5.78 -0.04
CA LEU A 283 15.34 -5.67 1.42
C LEU A 283 14.28 -6.62 1.97
N THR A 284 14.68 -7.54 2.83
CA THR A 284 13.79 -8.48 3.50
C THR A 284 13.80 -8.26 5.00
N ARG A 285 12.64 -8.43 5.64
CA ARG A 285 12.51 -8.31 7.10
C ARG A 285 13.42 -9.28 7.85
N GLY A 286 13.85 -8.89 9.03
CA GLY A 286 14.61 -9.73 9.98
C GLY A 286 13.76 -10.21 11.14
N LEU A 287 12.64 -9.53 11.42
CA LEU A 287 11.67 -9.87 12.46
C LEU A 287 10.48 -10.58 11.84
N SER A 288 10.10 -11.73 12.40
CA SER A 288 8.90 -12.43 11.98
C SER A 288 7.65 -11.65 12.42
N GLU A 289 6.66 -11.64 11.54
CA GLU A 289 5.30 -11.18 11.86
C GLU A 289 4.32 -12.36 11.98
N ASP A 290 4.79 -13.56 11.65
CA ASP A 290 4.00 -14.77 11.76
C ASP A 290 4.08 -15.33 13.17
N GLU A 291 2.92 -15.60 13.75
CA GLU A 291 2.78 -16.24 15.05
C GLU A 291 2.27 -17.68 14.89
N GLY A 292 2.57 -18.53 15.89
CA GLY A 292 2.09 -19.89 15.90
C GLY A 292 3.13 -20.94 15.49
N PRO A 293 2.69 -22.22 15.40
CA PRO A 293 3.60 -23.36 15.23
C PRO A 293 4.37 -23.36 13.90
N ASP A 294 3.78 -22.77 12.86
CA ASP A 294 4.36 -22.76 11.51
C ASP A 294 5.23 -21.53 11.21
N SER A 295 5.34 -20.59 12.17
CA SER A 295 6.03 -19.31 11.96
C SER A 295 7.45 -19.44 11.43
N LYS A 296 8.23 -20.41 11.95
CA LYS A 296 9.60 -20.66 11.46
C LYS A 296 9.64 -21.15 10.02
N ALA A 297 8.71 -22.02 9.64
CA ALA A 297 8.63 -22.55 8.28
C ALA A 297 8.21 -21.44 7.30
N LEU A 298 7.26 -20.59 7.69
CA LEU A 298 6.82 -19.44 6.91
C LEU A 298 7.97 -18.44 6.71
N GLU A 299 8.76 -18.15 7.75
CA GLU A 299 9.92 -17.25 7.63
C GLU A 299 11.03 -17.81 6.75
N VAL A 300 11.31 -19.10 6.80
CA VAL A 300 12.27 -19.75 5.90
C VAL A 300 11.81 -19.64 4.45
N GLU A 301 10.53 -19.90 4.18
CA GLU A 301 9.96 -19.80 2.85
C GLU A 301 9.95 -18.34 2.36
N HIS A 302 9.56 -17.39 3.22
CA HIS A 302 9.58 -15.96 2.93
C HIS A 302 10.99 -15.50 2.50
N ARG A 303 12.00 -15.85 3.27
CA ARG A 303 13.41 -15.48 2.94
C ARG A 303 13.89 -16.13 1.66
N ARG A 304 13.51 -17.38 1.42
CA ARG A 304 13.78 -18.09 0.16
C ARG A 304 13.16 -17.39 -1.03
N ASP A 305 11.91 -16.95 -0.90
CA ASP A 305 11.20 -16.26 -1.97
C ASP A 305 11.83 -14.89 -2.25
N HIS A 306 12.27 -14.16 -1.23
CA HIS A 306 13.01 -12.90 -1.40
C HIS A 306 14.40 -13.11 -2.03
N SER A 307 15.08 -14.22 -1.73
CA SER A 307 16.32 -14.59 -2.44
C SER A 307 16.06 -14.76 -3.94
N LYS A 308 14.97 -15.44 -4.31
CA LYS A 308 14.57 -15.59 -5.72
C LYS A 308 14.24 -14.26 -6.39
N LEU A 309 13.72 -13.26 -5.65
CA LEU A 309 13.51 -11.93 -6.20
C LEU A 309 14.84 -11.26 -6.54
N ALA A 310 15.86 -11.40 -5.71
CA ALA A 310 17.20 -10.86 -6.00
C ALA A 310 17.82 -11.50 -7.26
N GLU A 311 17.55 -12.79 -7.51
CA GLU A 311 18.02 -13.53 -8.69
C GLU A 311 17.37 -13.06 -10.01
N MET A 312 16.39 -12.14 -9.99
CA MET A 312 15.80 -11.58 -11.21
C MET A 312 16.74 -10.67 -12.01
N SER A 313 17.84 -10.25 -11.42
CA SER A 313 18.93 -9.52 -12.09
C SER A 313 20.27 -10.19 -11.81
N ARG A 314 21.20 -10.17 -12.78
CA ARG A 314 22.58 -10.62 -12.56
C ARG A 314 23.31 -9.76 -11.53
N ASN A 315 22.88 -8.50 -11.34
CA ASN A 315 23.39 -7.56 -10.34
C ASN A 315 22.44 -7.44 -9.13
N GLY A 316 21.68 -8.49 -8.85
CA GLY A 316 20.75 -8.53 -7.72
C GLY A 316 21.44 -8.83 -6.39
N LYS A 317 20.96 -8.21 -5.31
CA LYS A 317 21.44 -8.41 -3.93
C LYS A 317 20.27 -8.51 -2.97
N LEU A 318 20.38 -9.43 -2.01
CA LEU A 318 19.47 -9.54 -0.86
C LEU A 318 20.14 -8.94 0.37
N ILE A 319 19.43 -8.07 1.10
CA ILE A 319 19.86 -7.47 2.36
C ILE A 319 18.76 -7.71 3.41
N VAL A 320 19.15 -8.16 4.60
CA VAL A 320 18.24 -8.38 5.71
C VAL A 320 18.15 -7.13 6.57
N ALA A 321 16.95 -6.59 6.72
CA ALA A 321 16.60 -5.51 7.64
C ALA A 321 16.39 -6.10 9.04
N THR A 322 17.46 -6.20 9.81
CA THR A 322 17.50 -7.01 11.04
C THR A 322 16.63 -6.52 12.18
N LYS A 323 16.18 -5.25 12.11
CA LYS A 323 15.34 -4.60 13.14
C LYS A 323 13.91 -4.32 12.65
N SER A 324 13.55 -4.82 11.46
CA SER A 324 12.28 -4.51 10.80
C SER A 324 11.38 -5.72 10.68
N GLY A 325 10.09 -5.49 10.84
CA GLY A 325 9.00 -6.28 10.28
C GLY A 325 8.72 -5.88 8.83
N HIS A 326 7.45 -5.99 8.41
CA HIS A 326 7.00 -5.72 7.04
C HIS A 326 7.25 -4.28 6.55
N HIS A 327 7.28 -3.31 7.45
CA HIS A 327 7.40 -1.88 7.10
C HIS A 327 8.84 -1.38 7.26
N VAL A 328 9.78 -1.93 6.49
CA VAL A 328 11.20 -1.57 6.55
C VAL A 328 11.42 -0.06 6.37
N GLN A 329 10.62 0.61 5.55
CA GLN A 329 10.68 2.05 5.33
C GLN A 329 10.32 2.89 6.57
N LEU A 330 9.64 2.29 7.57
CA LEU A 330 9.29 2.92 8.84
C LEU A 330 10.21 2.47 9.99
N ASP A 331 10.69 1.24 9.94
CA ASP A 331 11.52 0.66 10.98
C ASP A 331 13.00 1.01 10.82
N GLU A 332 13.51 0.87 9.59
CA GLU A 332 14.91 1.14 9.21
C GLU A 332 14.98 2.04 7.96
N PRO A 333 14.45 3.29 7.99
CA PRO A 333 14.41 4.18 6.83
C PRO A 333 15.80 4.45 6.24
N GLU A 334 16.85 4.53 7.07
CA GLU A 334 18.22 4.75 6.62
C GLU A 334 18.75 3.57 5.77
N LEU A 335 18.29 2.34 6.04
CA LEU A 335 18.63 1.18 5.22
C LEU A 335 18.02 1.30 3.81
N VAL A 336 16.78 1.75 3.73
CA VAL A 336 16.11 1.99 2.44
C VAL A 336 16.79 3.12 1.68
N ILE A 337 17.12 4.24 2.34
CA ILE A 337 17.86 5.37 1.75
C ILE A 337 19.21 4.89 1.20
N LYS A 338 19.93 4.09 1.97
CA LYS A 338 21.23 3.52 1.56
C LYS A 338 21.09 2.59 0.35
N ALA A 339 20.08 1.72 0.32
CA ALA A 339 19.83 0.84 -0.82
C ALA A 339 19.52 1.64 -2.10
N ILE A 340 18.74 2.71 -2.01
CA ILE A 340 18.49 3.62 -3.12
C ILE A 340 19.80 4.28 -3.61
N GLN A 341 20.62 4.76 -2.68
CA GLN A 341 21.92 5.36 -3.00
C GLN A 341 22.83 4.38 -3.72
N ASP A 342 22.86 3.13 -3.28
CA ASP A 342 23.69 2.07 -3.89
C ASP A 342 23.24 1.70 -5.30
N VAL A 343 21.91 1.61 -5.53
CA VAL A 343 21.34 1.40 -6.87
C VAL A 343 21.72 2.58 -7.79
N LEU A 344 21.57 3.81 -7.35
CA LEU A 344 21.92 5.00 -8.15
C LEU A 344 23.43 5.05 -8.45
N ALA A 345 24.29 4.63 -7.54
CA ALA A 345 25.73 4.57 -7.74
C ALA A 345 26.12 3.47 -8.75
N ALA A 346 25.40 2.34 -8.77
CA ALA A 346 25.64 1.23 -9.69
C ALA A 346 25.17 1.54 -11.12
N VAL A 347 24.12 2.34 -11.31
CA VAL A 347 23.64 2.80 -12.63
C VAL A 347 24.67 3.69 -13.35
N ARG A 348 25.52 4.41 -12.61
CA ARG A 348 26.53 5.33 -13.17
C ARG A 348 27.79 4.65 -13.69
N LYS A 349 27.99 3.36 -13.40
CA LYS A 349 29.13 2.56 -13.85
C LYS A 349 28.83 1.88 -15.18
#